data_a70ed46bdc002c3286b8098001eb6f83
#
_entry.id   a70ed46bdc002c3286b8098001eb6f83
#
_cell.length_a   1.000
_cell.length_b   1.000
_cell.length_c   1.000
_cell.angle_alpha   90.00
_cell.angle_beta   90.00
_cell.angle_gamma   90.00
#
_symmetry.space_group_name_H-M   'P 1'
#
loop_
_entity.id
_entity.type
_entity.pdbx_description
1 polymer ?
#
loop_
_entity_poly.entity_id
_entity_poly.type
_entity_poly.pdbx_seq_one_letter_code
_entity_poly.pdbx_strand_id
1 'polypeptide(L)'
;SVFITTNLLSQSKLALIVAVGEYPATSKIKPIASVNDVKYIKTALGRNGFEQKNIDTLINSKATKKAIINSLTQLSEKAKKNDIVVIHFSCHGQQIRDQKTIELGKDEDDGYDEAFLPYDAMPKYSPTGYKGENHLRDDDLYPHLLNIRKKLGSEGSLLVLLDACHSGTGTRDESFAVTRGEPIPFANPENPMDSIINLSAAEAKQGFFEAAADSLSNMVVI
;
A
#
# COMPACT_ATOMS: atom_id res chain seq x y z
N SER A 1 41.83 4.66 -32.72
CA SER A 1 41.22 3.87 -31.65
C SER A 1 40.17 4.74 -31.00
N VAL A 2 38.89 4.39 -31.22
CA VAL A 2 37.75 5.06 -30.56
C VAL A 2 37.52 4.32 -29.26
N PHE A 3 37.81 4.95 -28.13
CA PHE A 3 37.41 4.44 -26.81
C PHE A 3 35.93 4.73 -26.63
N ILE A 4 35.09 3.72 -26.82
CA ILE A 4 33.70 3.76 -26.39
C ILE A 4 33.69 3.53 -24.87
N THR A 5 33.67 4.62 -24.10
CA THR A 5 33.35 4.55 -22.65
C THR A 5 31.90 4.22 -22.52
N THR A 6 31.58 2.95 -22.35
CA THR A 6 30.28 2.55 -21.85
C THR A 6 30.13 3.07 -20.41
N ASN A 7 29.43 4.17 -20.23
CA ASN A 7 28.95 4.54 -18.91
C ASN A 7 28.02 3.40 -18.43
N LEU A 8 28.57 2.47 -17.67
CA LEU A 8 27.75 1.58 -16.85
C LEU A 8 27.04 2.50 -15.83
N LEU A 9 25.79 2.85 -16.12
CA LEU A 9 24.93 3.49 -15.13
C LEU A 9 24.85 2.51 -13.96
N SER A 10 25.45 2.89 -12.84
CA SER A 10 25.37 2.10 -11.61
C SER A 10 23.90 1.95 -11.22
N GLN A 11 23.45 0.72 -11.09
CA GLN A 11 22.11 0.38 -10.61
C GLN A 11 21.90 1.01 -9.23
N SER A 12 20.91 1.90 -9.11
CA SER A 12 20.52 2.50 -7.84
C SER A 12 19.51 1.61 -7.12
N LYS A 13 19.52 1.70 -5.80
CA LYS A 13 18.55 1.03 -4.93
C LYS A 13 17.80 2.08 -4.13
N LEU A 14 16.49 2.16 -4.34
CA LEU A 14 15.61 3.16 -3.76
C LEU A 14 14.55 2.47 -2.90
N ALA A 15 14.16 3.07 -1.78
CA ALA A 15 13.08 2.51 -0.97
C ALA A 15 12.17 3.59 -0.37
N LEU A 16 10.91 3.22 -0.20
CA LEU A 16 9.92 3.95 0.59
C LEU A 16 9.37 3.03 1.68
N ILE A 17 9.45 3.45 2.93
CA ILE A 17 8.88 2.74 4.08
C ILE A 17 7.78 3.61 4.67
N VAL A 18 6.56 3.07 4.70
CA VAL A 18 5.38 3.66 5.32
C VAL A 18 5.01 2.83 6.54
N ALA A 19 4.94 3.45 7.72
CA ALA A 19 4.59 2.77 8.96
C ALA A 19 3.64 3.64 9.79
N VAL A 20 2.43 3.14 10.06
CA VAL A 20 1.47 3.82 10.94
C VAL A 20 1.16 2.90 12.10
N GLY A 21 1.77 3.17 13.24
CA GLY A 21 1.56 2.44 14.49
C GLY A 21 0.63 3.18 15.45
N GLU A 22 0.55 4.50 15.33
CA GLU A 22 -0.29 5.36 16.16
C GLU A 22 -1.18 6.23 15.28
N TYR A 23 -2.43 6.38 15.68
CA TYR A 23 -3.45 7.16 14.99
C TYR A 23 -3.96 8.29 15.86
N PRO A 24 -4.61 9.33 15.30
CA PRO A 24 -5.26 10.36 16.10
C PRO A 24 -6.26 9.75 17.08
N ALA A 25 -6.30 10.23 18.32
CA ALA A 25 -7.24 9.71 19.34
C ALA A 25 -8.70 9.79 18.89
N THR A 26 -9.05 10.72 18.01
CA THR A 26 -10.39 10.89 17.43
C THR A 26 -10.78 9.74 16.50
N SER A 27 -9.82 9.04 15.90
CA SER A 27 -10.10 7.92 15.01
C SER A 27 -10.57 6.68 15.76
N LYS A 28 -10.18 6.53 17.02
CA LYS A 28 -10.37 5.32 17.85
C LYS A 28 -9.75 4.04 17.28
N ILE A 29 -8.89 4.16 16.28
CA ILE A 29 -8.10 3.04 15.76
C ILE A 29 -7.11 2.62 16.83
N LYS A 30 -6.99 1.31 17.07
CA LYS A 30 -6.06 0.78 18.08
C LYS A 30 -4.63 0.92 17.59
N PRO A 31 -3.68 1.30 18.45
CA PRO A 31 -2.27 1.33 18.06
C PRO A 31 -1.74 -0.09 17.77
N ILE A 32 -0.78 -0.16 16.86
CA ILE A 32 -0.07 -1.40 16.48
C ILE A 32 1.44 -1.16 16.41
N ALA A 33 2.21 -2.24 16.38
CA ALA A 33 3.68 -2.17 16.47
C ALA A 33 4.39 -1.83 15.14
N SER A 34 3.69 -1.32 14.12
CA SER A 34 4.22 -1.05 12.78
C SER A 34 5.50 -0.22 12.75
N VAL A 35 5.65 0.73 13.67
CA VAL A 35 6.85 1.58 13.74
C VAL A 35 8.11 0.77 14.07
N ASN A 36 7.98 -0.35 14.78
CA ASN A 36 9.11 -1.22 15.11
C ASN A 36 9.72 -1.87 13.87
N ASP A 37 8.90 -2.10 12.83
CA ASP A 37 9.33 -2.75 11.59
C ASP A 37 10.31 -1.88 10.81
N VAL A 38 10.18 -0.55 10.92
CA VAL A 38 11.03 0.41 10.22
C VAL A 38 12.53 0.14 10.47
N LYS A 39 12.91 -0.14 11.71
CA LYS A 39 14.30 -0.44 12.07
C LYS A 39 14.79 -1.72 11.38
N TYR A 40 13.95 -2.75 11.38
CA TYR A 40 14.32 -4.06 10.81
C TYR A 40 14.40 -3.98 9.30
N ILE A 41 13.42 -3.35 8.65
CA ILE A 41 13.41 -3.16 7.19
C ILE A 41 14.62 -2.30 6.76
N LYS A 42 14.91 -1.17 7.43
CA LYS A 42 16.10 -0.37 7.13
C LYS A 42 17.40 -1.15 7.28
N THR A 43 17.50 -1.99 8.31
CA THR A 43 18.67 -2.84 8.53
C THR A 43 18.81 -3.88 7.40
N ALA A 44 17.70 -4.52 7.01
CA ALA A 44 17.70 -5.49 5.90
C ALA A 44 18.06 -4.82 4.57
N LEU A 45 17.49 -3.67 4.28
CA LEU A 45 17.81 -2.89 3.07
C LEU A 45 19.30 -2.49 3.04
N GLY A 46 19.83 -1.97 4.16
CA GLY A 46 21.25 -1.59 4.26
C GLY A 46 22.20 -2.77 4.00
N ARG A 47 21.89 -3.96 4.54
CA ARG A 47 22.65 -5.19 4.29
C ARG A 47 22.59 -5.63 2.81
N ASN A 48 21.54 -5.24 2.10
CA ASN A 48 21.36 -5.48 0.67
C ASN A 48 21.83 -4.33 -0.20
N GLY A 49 22.62 -3.39 0.33
CA GLY A 49 23.30 -2.33 -0.41
C GLY A 49 22.41 -1.12 -0.76
N PHE A 50 21.30 -0.92 -0.03
CA PHE A 50 20.55 0.34 -0.10
C PHE A 50 21.25 1.40 0.74
N GLU A 51 21.64 2.50 0.11
CA GLU A 51 22.22 3.62 0.84
C GLU A 51 21.14 4.35 1.67
N GLN A 52 21.49 4.77 2.89
CA GLN A 52 20.54 5.42 3.80
C GLN A 52 19.86 6.66 3.21
N LYS A 53 20.56 7.42 2.36
CA LYS A 53 20.02 8.60 1.66
C LYS A 53 18.96 8.27 0.61
N ASN A 54 18.87 7.01 0.21
CA ASN A 54 17.92 6.49 -0.78
C ASN A 54 16.74 5.74 -0.15
N ILE A 55 16.62 5.80 1.18
CA ILE A 55 15.53 5.18 1.94
C ILE A 55 14.67 6.27 2.56
N ASP A 56 13.58 6.60 1.89
CA ASP A 56 12.59 7.54 2.42
C ASP A 56 11.65 6.84 3.43
N THR A 57 11.23 7.56 4.47
CA THR A 57 10.33 7.01 5.50
C THR A 57 9.21 7.97 5.85
N LEU A 58 7.98 7.44 5.93
CA LEU A 58 6.81 8.11 6.46
C LEU A 58 6.32 7.34 7.69
N ILE A 59 6.33 7.99 8.85
CA ILE A 59 5.99 7.35 10.12
C ILE A 59 4.88 8.13 10.82
N ASN A 60 3.84 7.44 11.27
CA ASN A 60 2.71 7.99 12.02
C ASN A 60 2.16 9.27 11.36
N SER A 61 2.12 10.40 12.04
CA SER A 61 1.55 11.67 11.53
C SER A 61 2.14 12.17 10.21
N LYS A 62 3.29 11.65 9.78
CA LYS A 62 3.86 11.96 8.46
C LYS A 62 3.30 11.07 7.34
N ALA A 63 2.65 9.95 7.69
CA ALA A 63 2.10 8.98 6.75
C ALA A 63 0.63 9.27 6.43
N THR A 64 0.30 10.49 6.02
CA THR A 64 -1.02 10.86 5.48
C THR A 64 -1.17 10.33 4.06
N LYS A 65 -2.42 10.10 3.58
CA LYS A 65 -2.67 9.69 2.18
C LYS A 65 -1.92 10.58 1.19
N LYS A 66 -2.07 11.89 1.34
CA LYS A 66 -1.41 12.86 0.47
C LYS A 66 0.11 12.73 0.49
N ALA A 67 0.71 12.54 1.68
CA ALA A 67 2.17 12.39 1.80
C ALA A 67 2.66 11.10 1.15
N ILE A 68 1.92 10.00 1.30
CA ILE A 68 2.23 8.72 0.67
C ILE A 68 2.22 8.84 -0.85
N ILE A 69 1.14 9.38 -1.43
CA ILE A 69 1.02 9.60 -2.88
C ILE A 69 2.14 10.50 -3.41
N ASN A 70 2.47 11.58 -2.70
CA ASN A 70 3.59 12.46 -3.07
C ASN A 70 4.94 11.72 -3.05
N SER A 71 5.17 10.86 -2.03
CA SER A 71 6.41 10.10 -1.93
C SER A 71 6.52 9.03 -3.02
N LEU A 72 5.42 8.38 -3.40
CA LEU A 72 5.38 7.46 -4.53
C LEU A 72 5.68 8.18 -5.86
N THR A 73 5.13 9.39 -6.04
CA THR A 73 5.43 10.23 -7.22
C THR A 73 6.92 10.57 -7.26
N GLN A 74 7.49 11.07 -6.16
CA GLN A 74 8.91 11.40 -6.07
C GLN A 74 9.81 10.17 -6.28
N LEU A 75 9.40 9.02 -5.76
CA LEU A 75 10.11 7.75 -5.97
C LEU A 75 10.13 7.39 -7.46
N SER A 76 9.00 7.52 -8.15
CA SER A 76 8.91 7.33 -9.61
C SER A 76 9.79 8.31 -10.40
N GLU A 77 9.89 9.57 -9.95
CA GLU A 77 10.75 10.59 -10.60
C GLU A 77 12.25 10.30 -10.40
N LYS A 78 12.64 9.79 -9.22
CA LYS A 78 14.02 9.40 -8.90
C LYS A 78 14.45 8.12 -9.63
N ALA A 79 13.51 7.18 -9.82
CA ALA A 79 13.78 5.86 -10.40
C ALA A 79 14.25 5.97 -11.85
N LYS A 80 15.25 5.15 -12.19
CA LYS A 80 15.85 5.05 -13.52
C LYS A 80 15.80 3.61 -14.02
N LYS A 81 16.07 3.45 -15.30
CA LYS A 81 16.17 2.13 -15.93
C LYS A 81 17.16 1.24 -15.16
N ASN A 82 16.75 0.00 -14.92
CA ASN A 82 17.49 -1.04 -14.23
C ASN A 82 17.66 -0.85 -12.71
N ASP A 83 17.09 0.20 -12.11
CA ASP A 83 17.13 0.35 -10.65
C ASP A 83 16.31 -0.73 -9.93
N ILE A 84 16.57 -0.89 -8.64
CA ILE A 84 15.79 -1.73 -7.72
C ILE A 84 15.01 -0.81 -6.78
N VAL A 85 13.70 -1.03 -6.71
CA VAL A 85 12.82 -0.27 -5.82
C VAL A 85 12.16 -1.21 -4.82
N VAL A 86 12.14 -0.81 -3.56
CA VAL A 86 11.41 -1.50 -2.48
C VAL A 86 10.41 -0.52 -1.86
N ILE A 87 9.15 -0.94 -1.76
CA ILE A 87 8.10 -0.22 -1.05
C ILE A 87 7.59 -1.12 0.06
N HIS A 88 7.50 -0.59 1.27
CA HIS A 88 6.98 -1.30 2.42
C HIS A 88 5.86 -0.50 3.08
N PHE A 89 4.71 -1.15 3.26
CA PHE A 89 3.59 -0.64 4.04
C PHE A 89 3.39 -1.50 5.28
N SER A 90 3.31 -0.85 6.44
CA SER A 90 2.96 -1.48 7.71
C SER A 90 1.97 -0.57 8.44
N CYS A 91 0.69 -0.92 8.39
CA CYS A 91 -0.41 -0.13 8.97
C CYS A 91 -1.67 -1.00 9.12
N HIS A 92 -2.75 -0.44 9.64
CA HIS A 92 -4.06 -1.07 9.53
C HIS A 92 -4.56 -1.08 8.08
N GLY A 93 -5.31 -2.13 7.73
CA GLY A 93 -6.10 -2.21 6.51
C GLY A 93 -7.60 -2.25 6.83
N GLN A 94 -8.42 -1.96 5.84
CA GLN A 94 -9.87 -2.03 5.92
C GLN A 94 -10.45 -2.24 4.53
N GLN A 95 -11.49 -3.05 4.42
CA GLN A 95 -12.28 -3.10 3.20
C GLN A 95 -13.13 -1.83 3.07
N ILE A 96 -13.24 -1.30 1.87
CA ILE A 96 -14.06 -0.15 1.53
C ILE A 96 -14.82 -0.44 0.24
N ARG A 97 -16.06 0.02 0.13
CA ARG A 97 -16.84 -0.22 -1.07
C ARG A 97 -16.13 0.30 -2.32
N ASP A 98 -16.06 -0.56 -3.35
CA ASP A 98 -15.59 -0.21 -4.67
C ASP A 98 -16.39 0.98 -5.25
N GLN A 99 -15.68 1.96 -5.80
CA GLN A 99 -16.29 3.13 -6.44
C GLN A 99 -16.54 2.91 -7.93
N LYS A 100 -16.00 1.86 -8.53
CA LYS A 100 -16.24 1.53 -9.92
C LYS A 100 -17.67 1.00 -10.09
N THR A 101 -18.41 1.65 -10.96
CA THR A 101 -19.73 1.16 -11.36
C THR A 101 -19.59 -0.06 -12.27
N ILE A 102 -20.63 -0.89 -12.32
CA ILE A 102 -20.69 -2.07 -13.20
C ILE A 102 -20.35 -1.74 -14.68
N GLU A 103 -20.57 -0.49 -15.09
CA GLU A 103 -20.30 0.00 -16.46
C GLU A 103 -18.79 0.23 -16.73
N LEU A 104 -17.98 0.41 -15.70
CA LEU A 104 -16.53 0.67 -15.84
C LEU A 104 -15.67 -0.60 -15.63
N GLY A 105 -16.31 -1.76 -15.46
CA GLY A 105 -15.64 -3.03 -15.18
C GLY A 105 -15.31 -3.14 -13.70
N LYS A 106 -16.06 -3.97 -12.98
CA LYS A 106 -15.69 -4.40 -11.62
C LYS A 106 -14.39 -5.17 -11.73
N ASP A 107 -13.39 -4.78 -10.95
CA ASP A 107 -12.18 -5.55 -10.75
C ASP A 107 -12.27 -6.47 -9.51
N GLU A 108 -13.26 -6.19 -8.62
CA GLU A 108 -13.52 -7.00 -7.43
C GLU A 108 -14.86 -7.74 -7.54
N ASP A 109 -14.83 -9.06 -7.31
CA ASP A 109 -16.03 -9.93 -7.38
C ASP A 109 -17.01 -9.65 -6.24
N ASP A 110 -16.53 -9.18 -5.08
CA ASP A 110 -17.33 -8.93 -3.87
C ASP A 110 -17.82 -7.47 -3.75
N GLY A 111 -17.33 -6.56 -4.60
CA GLY A 111 -17.70 -5.15 -4.63
C GLY A 111 -17.04 -4.30 -3.55
N TYR A 112 -15.91 -4.75 -3.00
CA TYR A 112 -15.09 -4.03 -2.04
C TYR A 112 -13.65 -3.93 -2.54
N ASP A 113 -13.02 -2.76 -2.34
CA ASP A 113 -11.58 -2.56 -2.49
C ASP A 113 -10.88 -2.85 -1.17
N GLU A 114 -9.66 -3.33 -1.25
CA GLU A 114 -8.74 -3.31 -0.13
C GLU A 114 -8.11 -1.92 0.01
N ALA A 115 -8.12 -1.39 1.22
CA ALA A 115 -7.54 -0.10 1.51
C ALA A 115 -6.62 -0.14 2.72
N PHE A 116 -5.50 0.57 2.63
CA PHE A 116 -4.69 0.92 3.79
C PHE A 116 -5.30 2.09 4.52
N LEU A 117 -5.08 2.15 5.84
CA LEU A 117 -5.47 3.28 6.67
C LEU A 117 -4.24 4.17 6.94
N PRO A 118 -4.02 5.26 6.17
CA PRO A 118 -3.05 6.29 6.50
C PRO A 118 -3.40 6.96 7.83
N TYR A 119 -2.47 7.73 8.36
CA TYR A 119 -2.64 8.42 9.65
C TYR A 119 -3.89 9.30 9.73
N ASP A 120 -4.30 9.89 8.61
CA ASP A 120 -5.44 10.80 8.49
C ASP A 120 -6.75 10.09 8.06
N ALA A 121 -6.74 8.76 7.97
CA ALA A 121 -7.95 7.98 7.72
C ALA A 121 -8.77 7.80 9.00
N MET A 122 -10.07 7.64 8.83
CA MET A 122 -11.02 7.32 9.90
C MET A 122 -11.73 6.00 9.54
N PRO A 123 -11.91 5.06 10.48
CA PRO A 123 -12.45 3.74 10.18
C PRO A 123 -13.97 3.73 10.01
N LYS A 124 -14.64 4.86 10.24
CA LYS A 124 -16.09 4.97 10.19
C LYS A 124 -16.56 6.14 9.35
N TYR A 125 -17.60 5.89 8.56
CA TYR A 125 -18.31 6.91 7.81
C TYR A 125 -19.00 7.93 8.75
N SER A 126 -19.01 9.19 8.33
CA SER A 126 -19.76 10.26 8.99
C SER A 126 -20.50 11.08 7.94
N PRO A 127 -21.84 11.20 7.99
CA PRO A 127 -22.62 11.95 7.01
C PRO A 127 -22.19 13.42 6.88
N THR A 128 -21.79 14.03 7.99
CA THR A 128 -21.36 15.43 8.08
C THR A 128 -19.85 15.62 8.10
N GLY A 129 -19.08 14.53 8.00
CA GLY A 129 -17.63 14.54 8.12
C GLY A 129 -16.95 13.60 7.13
N TYR A 130 -16.18 12.64 7.64
CA TYR A 130 -15.34 11.73 6.87
C TYR A 130 -16.15 10.73 6.03
N LYS A 131 -15.84 10.63 4.74
CA LYS A 131 -16.54 9.77 3.75
C LYS A 131 -15.64 8.75 3.09
N GLY A 132 -14.43 8.52 3.60
CA GLY A 132 -13.47 7.56 3.06
C GLY A 132 -12.39 8.17 2.17
N GLU A 133 -12.32 9.50 2.06
CA GLU A 133 -11.41 10.22 1.17
C GLU A 133 -9.93 9.95 1.44
N ASN A 134 -9.57 9.61 2.67
CA ASN A 134 -8.18 9.33 3.06
C ASN A 134 -7.87 7.82 3.18
N HIS A 135 -8.79 6.92 2.86
CA HIS A 135 -8.43 5.53 2.61
C HIS A 135 -7.51 5.48 1.39
N LEU A 136 -6.42 4.75 1.49
CA LEU A 136 -5.49 4.54 0.37
C LEU A 136 -5.84 3.20 -0.26
N ARG A 137 -6.66 3.22 -1.31
CA ARG A 137 -7.12 2.03 -2.03
C ARG A 137 -5.99 1.46 -2.87
N ASP A 138 -6.09 0.22 -3.24
CA ASP A 138 -5.24 -0.42 -4.25
C ASP A 138 -5.32 0.33 -5.58
N ASP A 139 -6.51 0.77 -5.99
CA ASP A 139 -6.75 1.64 -7.14
C ASP A 139 -5.97 2.97 -7.11
N ASP A 140 -5.79 3.55 -5.92
CA ASP A 140 -4.94 4.75 -5.74
C ASP A 140 -3.46 4.41 -5.92
N LEU A 141 -3.03 3.20 -5.54
CA LEU A 141 -1.63 2.77 -5.60
C LEU A 141 -1.22 2.33 -7.00
N TYR A 142 -2.09 1.60 -7.69
CA TYR A 142 -1.79 0.96 -8.97
C TYR A 142 -1.14 1.89 -10.02
N PRO A 143 -1.67 3.11 -10.29
CA PRO A 143 -1.06 4.01 -11.27
C PRO A 143 0.37 4.40 -10.91
N HIS A 144 0.68 4.56 -9.62
CA HIS A 144 2.02 4.91 -9.13
C HIS A 144 2.99 3.74 -9.30
N LEU A 145 2.58 2.53 -8.95
CA LEU A 145 3.39 1.32 -9.11
C LEU A 145 3.66 1.05 -10.60
N LEU A 146 2.66 1.22 -11.45
CA LEU A 146 2.81 1.09 -12.90
C LEU A 146 3.80 2.11 -13.45
N ASN A 147 3.76 3.37 -12.99
CA ASN A 147 4.71 4.39 -13.41
C ASN A 147 6.14 4.06 -12.98
N ILE A 148 6.33 3.57 -11.74
CA ILE A 148 7.63 3.10 -11.26
C ILE A 148 8.12 1.96 -12.17
N ARG A 149 7.31 0.94 -12.43
CA ARG A 149 7.67 -0.20 -13.29
C ARG A 149 8.08 0.26 -14.70
N LYS A 150 7.36 1.21 -15.29
CA LYS A 150 7.71 1.80 -16.59
C LYS A 150 9.09 2.47 -16.58
N LYS A 151 9.43 3.16 -15.49
CA LYS A 151 10.75 3.80 -15.32
C LYS A 151 11.88 2.78 -15.18
N LEU A 152 11.62 1.69 -14.47
CA LEU A 152 12.59 0.63 -14.22
C LEU A 152 12.92 -0.18 -15.49
N GLY A 153 11.95 -0.38 -16.39
CA GLY A 153 12.10 -1.23 -17.58
C GLY A 153 12.30 -2.70 -17.25
N SER A 154 12.47 -3.56 -18.23
CA SER A 154 12.50 -5.03 -18.10
C SER A 154 13.56 -5.57 -17.14
N GLU A 155 14.70 -4.90 -17.02
CA GLU A 155 15.84 -5.33 -16.19
C GLU A 155 15.79 -4.76 -14.76
N GLY A 156 14.89 -3.83 -14.47
CA GLY A 156 14.68 -3.31 -13.13
C GLY A 156 13.79 -4.21 -12.29
N SER A 157 13.66 -3.91 -11.00
CA SER A 157 12.85 -4.71 -10.09
C SER A 157 12.08 -3.84 -9.09
N LEU A 158 10.82 -4.17 -8.87
CA LEU A 158 9.96 -3.57 -7.86
C LEU A 158 9.51 -4.64 -6.87
N LEU A 159 9.81 -4.46 -5.59
CA LEU A 159 9.30 -5.28 -4.49
C LEU A 159 8.35 -4.44 -3.64
N VAL A 160 7.13 -4.91 -3.46
CA VAL A 160 6.12 -4.30 -2.59
C VAL A 160 5.81 -5.25 -1.44
N LEU A 161 6.05 -4.81 -0.22
CA LEU A 161 5.79 -5.56 1.01
C LEU A 161 4.60 -4.93 1.71
N LEU A 162 3.52 -5.70 1.86
CA LEU A 162 2.26 -5.25 2.44
C LEU A 162 2.01 -5.98 3.77
N ASP A 163 2.23 -5.28 4.89
CA ASP A 163 1.97 -5.80 6.22
C ASP A 163 0.72 -5.11 6.80
N ALA A 164 -0.43 -5.47 6.26
CA ALA A 164 -1.75 -5.01 6.69
C ALA A 164 -2.79 -6.11 6.45
N CYS A 165 -3.78 -6.22 7.33
CA CYS A 165 -4.90 -7.14 7.17
C CYS A 165 -6.13 -6.35 6.72
N HIS A 166 -6.77 -6.80 5.65
CA HIS A 166 -7.98 -6.18 5.10
C HIS A 166 -9.25 -6.94 5.46
N SER A 167 -9.12 -8.22 5.84
CA SER A 167 -10.26 -9.06 6.17
C SER A 167 -10.59 -9.02 7.66
N GLY A 168 -11.84 -8.73 7.98
CA GLY A 168 -12.41 -8.89 9.31
C GLY A 168 -12.59 -10.35 9.76
N THR A 169 -12.03 -11.31 9.02
CA THR A 169 -12.09 -12.72 9.36
C THR A 169 -10.97 -13.11 10.32
N GLY A 170 -11.16 -12.76 11.58
CA GLY A 170 -10.41 -13.34 12.69
C GLY A 170 -10.74 -14.82 12.87
N THR A 171 -10.26 -15.68 11.95
CA THR A 171 -10.30 -17.14 12.12
C THR A 171 -8.97 -17.70 12.63
N ARG A 172 -8.17 -16.91 13.30
CA ARG A 172 -7.05 -17.39 14.11
C ARG A 172 -7.37 -17.16 15.57
N ASP A 173 -7.23 -18.24 16.35
CA ASP A 173 -7.39 -18.30 17.81
C ASP A 173 -7.18 -16.94 18.50
N GLU A 174 -8.24 -16.41 19.11
CA GLU A 174 -8.33 -15.04 19.63
C GLU A 174 -7.35 -14.71 20.77
N SER A 175 -6.47 -15.62 21.16
CA SER A 175 -5.76 -15.48 22.41
C SER A 175 -4.49 -14.64 22.37
N PHE A 176 -3.84 -14.39 21.20
CA PHE A 176 -2.53 -13.70 21.17
C PHE A 176 -2.19 -12.89 19.89
N ALA A 177 -3.07 -12.75 18.90
CA ALA A 177 -2.74 -12.04 17.66
C ALA A 177 -3.29 -10.61 17.67
N VAL A 178 -2.41 -9.63 17.64
CA VAL A 178 -2.78 -8.24 17.27
C VAL A 178 -3.02 -8.22 15.77
N THR A 179 -4.27 -8.19 15.34
CA THR A 179 -4.62 -8.07 13.92
C THR A 179 -4.36 -6.65 13.45
N ARG A 180 -3.75 -6.49 12.27
CA ARG A 180 -3.49 -5.19 11.63
C ARG A 180 -4.62 -4.78 10.69
N GLY A 181 -5.88 -4.98 11.09
CA GLY A 181 -7.03 -4.66 10.27
C GLY A 181 -8.22 -4.19 11.09
N GLU A 182 -9.03 -3.33 10.49
CA GLU A 182 -10.34 -2.97 11.02
C GLU A 182 -11.35 -4.04 10.62
N PRO A 183 -12.06 -4.65 11.59
CA PRO A 183 -12.88 -5.84 11.34
C PRO A 183 -14.18 -5.53 10.59
N ILE A 184 -14.57 -4.26 10.50
CA ILE A 184 -15.81 -3.83 9.87
C ILE A 184 -15.46 -3.05 8.61
N PRO A 185 -15.96 -3.45 7.43
CA PRO A 185 -15.80 -2.69 6.21
C PRO A 185 -16.27 -1.25 6.36
N PHE A 186 -15.57 -0.33 5.69
CA PHE A 186 -16.01 1.06 5.64
C PHE A 186 -17.21 1.18 4.71
N ALA A 187 -18.36 1.54 5.28
CA ALA A 187 -19.62 1.60 4.58
C ALA A 187 -20.40 2.86 4.97
N ASN A 188 -21.20 3.37 4.03
CA ASN A 188 -22.20 4.40 4.31
C ASN A 188 -23.51 3.72 4.75
N PRO A 189 -23.93 3.82 6.03
CA PRO A 189 -25.13 3.15 6.51
C PRO A 189 -26.43 3.68 5.89
N GLU A 190 -26.39 4.83 5.24
CA GLU A 190 -27.52 5.42 4.52
C GLU A 190 -27.64 4.89 3.09
N ASN A 191 -26.62 4.17 2.59
CA ASN A 191 -26.68 3.54 1.27
C ASN A 191 -27.29 2.14 1.39
N PRO A 192 -28.48 1.86 0.78
CA PRO A 192 -29.11 0.55 0.84
C PRO A 192 -28.22 -0.61 0.38
N MET A 193 -27.29 -0.34 -0.54
CA MET A 193 -26.34 -1.35 -1.03
C MET A 193 -25.26 -1.69 0.01
N ASP A 194 -24.94 -0.77 0.91
CA ASP A 194 -23.98 -0.98 2.00
C ASP A 194 -24.63 -1.60 3.24
N SER A 195 -25.95 -1.59 3.34
CA SER A 195 -26.69 -2.21 4.45
C SER A 195 -26.76 -3.73 4.35
N ILE A 196 -26.47 -4.30 3.17
CA ILE A 196 -26.40 -5.75 2.94
C ILE A 196 -24.93 -6.20 3.12
N ILE A 197 -24.35 -5.90 4.26
CA ILE A 197 -23.06 -6.49 4.63
C ILE A 197 -23.36 -7.93 5.06
N ASN A 198 -23.31 -8.86 4.11
CA ASN A 198 -23.15 -10.26 4.44
C ASN A 198 -21.77 -10.42 5.04
N LEU A 199 -21.71 -10.50 6.36
CA LEU A 199 -20.53 -10.85 7.16
C LEU A 199 -20.08 -12.32 6.90
N SER A 200 -20.65 -12.99 5.91
CA SER A 200 -20.13 -14.27 5.46
C SER A 200 -18.81 -13.98 4.78
N ALA A 201 -17.74 -14.25 5.51
CA ALA A 201 -16.37 -14.32 5.05
C ALA A 201 -16.27 -14.56 3.55
N ALA A 202 -16.21 -13.50 2.77
CA ALA A 202 -15.70 -13.59 1.42
C ALA A 202 -14.25 -14.05 1.58
N GLU A 203 -13.95 -15.22 1.03
CA GLU A 203 -12.58 -15.64 0.84
C GLU A 203 -11.94 -14.53 0.01
N ALA A 204 -11.13 -13.71 0.66
CA ALA A 204 -10.39 -12.65 0.01
C ALA A 204 -9.51 -13.30 -1.04
N LYS A 205 -9.97 -13.33 -2.27
CA LYS A 205 -9.11 -13.61 -3.40
C LYS A 205 -8.19 -12.40 -3.51
N GLN A 206 -6.90 -12.66 -3.32
CA GLN A 206 -5.84 -11.70 -3.50
C GLN A 206 -5.90 -11.10 -4.91
N GLY A 207 -6.54 -9.96 -5.06
CA GLY A 207 -6.60 -9.16 -6.27
C GLY A 207 -5.55 -8.08 -6.37
N PHE A 208 -4.51 -8.06 -5.53
CA PHE A 208 -3.44 -7.09 -5.64
C PHE A 208 -2.59 -7.35 -6.89
N PHE A 209 -2.87 -6.60 -7.96
CA PHE A 209 -1.99 -6.39 -9.11
C PHE A 209 -1.78 -7.54 -10.11
N GLU A 210 -2.76 -7.84 -10.94
CA GLU A 210 -2.52 -8.49 -12.24
C GLU A 210 -2.12 -7.45 -13.29
N ALA A 211 -0.84 -7.35 -13.61
CA ALA A 211 -0.40 -6.69 -14.83
C ALA A 211 0.89 -7.33 -15.34
N ALA A 212 0.74 -8.32 -16.17
CA ALA A 212 1.80 -8.84 -17.01
C ALA A 212 1.88 -8.00 -18.28
N ALA A 213 2.94 -7.19 -18.41
CA ALA A 213 3.38 -6.67 -19.69
C ALA A 213 4.88 -6.91 -19.79
N ASP A 214 5.31 -7.63 -20.81
CA ASP A 214 6.69 -8.05 -21.06
C ASP A 214 7.73 -6.92 -21.12
N SER A 215 7.26 -5.67 -21.26
CA SER A 215 8.12 -4.46 -21.28
C SER A 215 8.32 -3.79 -19.92
N LEU A 216 7.62 -4.26 -18.88
CA LEU A 216 7.70 -3.68 -17.55
C LEU A 216 8.65 -4.45 -16.65
N SER A 217 9.19 -3.78 -15.61
CA SER A 217 10.01 -4.45 -14.60
C SER A 217 9.24 -5.57 -13.91
N ASN A 218 9.97 -6.60 -13.46
CA ASN A 218 9.42 -7.59 -12.57
C ASN A 218 8.87 -6.92 -11.31
N MET A 219 7.67 -7.32 -10.88
CA MET A 219 7.08 -6.89 -9.63
C MET A 219 6.72 -8.10 -8.79
N VAL A 220 7.07 -8.05 -7.52
CA VAL A 220 6.68 -9.03 -6.52
C VAL A 220 5.94 -8.29 -5.41
N VAL A 221 4.75 -8.78 -5.06
CA VAL A 221 3.94 -8.30 -3.93
C VAL A 221 3.85 -9.42 -2.92
N ILE A 222 4.11 -9.11 -1.64
CA ILE A 222 4.12 -10.07 -0.52
C ILE A 222 3.32 -9.47 0.65
#